data_8bc327c22b4afae975b4a4c57ff1a77e
#
_entry.id   8bc327c22b4afae975b4a4c57ff1a77e
#
_cell.length_a   1.000
_cell.length_b   1.000
_cell.length_c   1.000
_cell.angle_alpha   90.00
_cell.angle_beta   90.00
_cell.angle_gamma   90.00
#
_symmetry.space_group_name_H-M   'P 1'
#
loop_
_entity.id
_entity.type
_entity.pdbx_description
1 polymer ?
#
loop_
_entity_poly.entity_id
_entity_poly.type
_entity_poly.pdbx_seq_one_letter_code
_entity_poly.pdbx_strand_id
1 'polypeptide(L)'
;MRSAKLLPFIVTVCAILVLGSGCSRAAEPASSTYTDLLALFADWRDFESPPLLDGAPDYTVAQFVARDDEFRALEKRLDAFEIDNWPIPEQVDWYLVRAEMNGYDFNQRILKPWARDPAFYKTVWTYRSDVPAHEGPTHHALVELWTYEFPLNAEAAERLTGELAIIPPLMTQARANLTGNARELWIAGIRDIRTQSADLAELKLAVGDSVSKSLLNAIDESIVATDELVVWLEGEAESRTGPSGIGKDNYTWYLQNVHMVPMTWEEEVT
;
A
#
# COMPACT_ATOMS: atom_id res chain seq x y z
N MET A 1 22.98 25.31 -86.07
CA MET A 1 24.35 24.82 -85.87
C MET A 1 24.81 24.99 -84.48
N ARG A 2 25.38 24.03 -83.89
CA ARG A 2 25.97 23.77 -82.56
C ARG A 2 25.07 22.87 -81.64
N SER A 3 25.49 21.61 -81.69
CA SER A 3 25.11 20.53 -80.79
C SER A 3 25.54 20.83 -79.34
N ALA A 4 24.67 20.62 -78.40
CA ALA A 4 25.02 20.56 -77.00
C ALA A 4 24.81 19.11 -76.50
N LYS A 5 25.91 18.50 -76.08
CA LYS A 5 25.95 17.12 -75.54
C LYS A 5 25.41 17.10 -74.13
N LEU A 6 24.41 16.23 -73.86
CA LEU A 6 23.96 15.88 -72.52
C LEU A 6 24.96 14.90 -71.91
N LEU A 7 25.43 15.20 -70.69
CA LEU A 7 26.15 14.32 -69.77
C LEU A 7 25.15 13.67 -68.81
N PRO A 8 25.18 12.36 -68.54
CA PRO A 8 24.34 11.76 -67.58
C PRO A 8 24.95 11.93 -66.18
N PHE A 9 24.15 12.45 -65.22
CA PHE A 9 24.46 12.53 -63.82
C PHE A 9 24.18 11.16 -63.20
N ILE A 10 25.24 10.48 -62.74
CA ILE A 10 25.14 9.25 -61.96
C ILE A 10 24.88 9.67 -60.47
N VAL A 11 23.65 9.42 -59.95
CA VAL A 11 23.33 9.58 -58.58
C VAL A 11 23.69 8.29 -57.84
N THR A 12 24.79 8.32 -57.12
CA THR A 12 25.18 7.24 -56.22
C THR A 12 24.35 7.34 -54.94
N VAL A 13 23.38 6.44 -54.77
CA VAL A 13 22.63 6.30 -53.52
C VAL A 13 23.48 5.51 -52.54
N CYS A 14 24.08 6.20 -51.58
CA CYS A 14 24.68 5.58 -50.37
C CYS A 14 23.56 5.09 -49.44
N ALA A 15 23.30 3.78 -49.44
CA ALA A 15 22.47 3.16 -48.40
C ALA A 15 23.26 3.10 -47.11
N ILE A 16 22.92 3.97 -46.17
CA ILE A 16 23.43 3.90 -44.78
C ILE A 16 22.66 2.78 -44.07
N LEU A 17 23.31 1.62 -43.91
CA LEU A 17 22.87 0.56 -42.99
C LEU A 17 23.06 1.07 -41.55
N VAL A 18 22.00 1.56 -40.92
CA VAL A 18 21.94 1.77 -39.48
C VAL A 18 21.86 0.39 -38.82
N LEU A 19 23.01 -0.13 -38.41
CA LEU A 19 23.08 -1.25 -37.49
C LEU A 19 22.54 -0.75 -36.16
N GLY A 20 21.26 -0.99 -35.91
CA GLY A 20 20.63 -0.84 -34.58
C GLY A 20 21.33 -1.78 -33.64
N SER A 21 22.28 -1.26 -32.87
CA SER A 21 22.77 -1.95 -31.64
C SER A 21 21.61 -2.03 -30.64
N GLY A 22 20.83 -3.08 -30.78
CA GLY A 22 19.94 -3.48 -29.68
C GLY A 22 20.81 -3.72 -28.44
N CYS A 23 20.79 -2.79 -27.51
CA CYS A 23 21.24 -3.10 -26.15
C CYS A 23 20.36 -4.26 -25.64
N SER A 24 20.83 -5.47 -25.84
CA SER A 24 20.35 -6.63 -25.09
C SER A 24 20.73 -6.32 -23.64
N ARG A 25 19.72 -5.91 -22.83
CA ARG A 25 19.89 -5.81 -21.39
C ARG A 25 20.27 -7.21 -20.95
N ALA A 26 21.54 -7.39 -20.59
CA ALA A 26 22.00 -8.67 -20.04
C ALA A 26 21.04 -9.02 -18.90
N ALA A 27 20.53 -10.25 -18.90
CA ALA A 27 19.77 -10.75 -17.77
C ALA A 27 20.66 -10.54 -16.53
N GLU A 28 20.15 -9.84 -15.51
CA GLU A 28 20.86 -9.74 -14.25
C GLU A 28 21.22 -11.16 -13.78
N PRO A 29 22.46 -11.38 -13.33
CA PRO A 29 22.85 -12.69 -12.83
C PRO A 29 21.89 -13.08 -11.72
N ALA A 30 21.46 -14.35 -11.69
CA ALA A 30 20.60 -14.86 -10.63
C ALA A 30 21.23 -14.51 -9.29
N SER A 31 20.50 -13.77 -8.46
CA SER A 31 20.93 -13.39 -7.11
C SER A 31 21.08 -14.66 -6.29
N SER A 32 22.22 -14.88 -5.66
CA SER A 32 22.50 -16.11 -4.93
C SER A 32 23.12 -15.88 -3.54
N THR A 33 23.23 -14.62 -3.10
CA THR A 33 23.83 -14.30 -1.80
C THR A 33 22.81 -13.67 -0.86
N TYR A 34 23.02 -13.89 0.45
CA TYR A 34 22.20 -13.25 1.48
C TYR A 34 22.25 -11.71 1.42
N THR A 35 23.40 -11.15 1.01
CA THR A 35 23.51 -9.69 0.81
C THR A 35 22.56 -9.19 -0.29
N ASP A 36 22.35 -9.97 -1.35
CA ASP A 36 21.42 -9.62 -2.42
C ASP A 36 19.96 -9.69 -1.92
N LEU A 37 19.64 -10.63 -0.99
CA LEU A 37 18.33 -10.68 -0.34
C LEU A 37 18.07 -9.43 0.50
N LEU A 38 19.07 -8.97 1.27
CA LEU A 38 18.94 -7.73 2.04
C LEU A 38 18.71 -6.50 1.13
N ALA A 39 19.38 -6.47 -0.02
CA ALA A 39 19.18 -5.41 -1.02
C ALA A 39 17.75 -5.49 -1.63
N LEU A 40 17.28 -6.70 -1.98
CA LEU A 40 15.91 -6.90 -2.45
C LEU A 40 14.89 -6.47 -1.39
N PHE A 41 15.12 -6.78 -0.13
CA PHE A 41 14.22 -6.38 0.95
C PHE A 41 14.16 -4.87 1.13
N ALA A 42 15.28 -4.15 0.98
CA ALA A 42 15.28 -2.70 0.97
C ALA A 42 14.46 -2.12 -0.19
N ASP A 43 14.65 -2.64 -1.42
CA ASP A 43 13.86 -2.25 -2.60
C ASP A 43 12.36 -2.56 -2.41
N TRP A 44 12.05 -3.70 -1.77
CA TRP A 44 10.68 -4.07 -1.42
C TRP A 44 10.04 -3.07 -0.45
N ARG A 45 10.75 -2.68 0.60
CA ARG A 45 10.25 -1.68 1.57
C ARG A 45 10.02 -0.31 0.94
N ASP A 46 10.88 0.10 0.02
CA ASP A 46 10.69 1.34 -0.74
C ASP A 46 9.47 1.22 -1.66
N PHE A 47 9.32 0.07 -2.33
CA PHE A 47 8.16 -0.21 -3.17
C PHE A 47 6.85 -0.25 -2.37
N GLU A 48 6.82 -0.87 -1.20
CA GLU A 48 5.61 -1.04 -0.40
C GLU A 48 4.95 0.30 -0.03
N SER A 49 5.74 1.35 0.15
CA SER A 49 5.25 2.69 0.41
C SER A 49 4.57 3.29 -0.81
N PRO A 50 3.25 3.58 -0.76
CA PRO A 50 2.56 4.17 -1.89
C PRO A 50 3.00 5.63 -2.10
N PRO A 51 2.96 6.15 -3.33
CA PRO A 51 3.11 7.57 -3.57
C PRO A 51 1.98 8.35 -2.91
N LEU A 52 2.13 9.66 -2.80
CA LEU A 52 1.10 10.51 -2.22
C LEU A 52 0.14 11.04 -3.30
N LEU A 53 -1.14 11.06 -2.96
CA LEU A 53 -2.20 11.76 -3.67
C LEU A 53 -2.83 12.79 -2.73
N ASP A 54 -2.72 14.07 -3.09
CA ASP A 54 -3.21 15.20 -2.28
C ASP A 54 -2.67 15.21 -0.82
N GLY A 55 -1.47 14.67 -0.61
CA GLY A 55 -0.83 14.59 0.70
C GLY A 55 -1.13 13.34 1.52
N ALA A 56 -2.01 12.47 1.06
CA ALA A 56 -2.28 11.15 1.67
C ALA A 56 -1.72 10.02 0.79
N PRO A 57 -1.45 8.82 1.36
CA PRO A 57 -1.08 7.66 0.57
C PRO A 57 -2.12 7.35 -0.52
N ASP A 58 -1.66 7.06 -1.74
CA ASP A 58 -2.53 6.74 -2.87
C ASP A 58 -2.94 5.27 -2.86
N TYR A 59 -4.18 5.00 -2.47
CA TYR A 59 -4.81 3.68 -2.48
C TYR A 59 -5.81 3.52 -3.63
N THR A 60 -5.66 4.29 -4.71
CA THR A 60 -6.52 4.13 -5.88
C THR A 60 -6.19 2.87 -6.67
N VAL A 61 -7.20 2.30 -7.32
CA VAL A 61 -7.02 1.15 -8.23
C VAL A 61 -6.01 1.47 -9.34
N ALA A 62 -6.02 2.71 -9.83
CA ALA A 62 -5.11 3.16 -10.89
C ALA A 62 -3.65 3.07 -10.42
N GLN A 63 -3.36 3.45 -9.19
CA GLN A 63 -2.03 3.36 -8.59
C GLN A 63 -1.55 1.91 -8.49
N PHE A 64 -2.40 1.01 -8.01
CA PHE A 64 -2.06 -0.41 -7.92
C PHE A 64 -1.77 -1.02 -9.30
N VAL A 65 -2.60 -0.71 -10.30
CA VAL A 65 -2.38 -1.18 -11.68
C VAL A 65 -1.08 -0.64 -12.26
N ALA A 66 -0.77 0.63 -12.02
CA ALA A 66 0.45 1.27 -12.55
C ALA A 66 1.74 0.65 -11.99
N ARG A 67 1.69 0.07 -10.79
CA ARG A 67 2.85 -0.53 -10.10
C ARG A 67 2.94 -2.05 -10.18
N ASP A 68 1.99 -2.72 -10.85
CA ASP A 68 1.98 -4.19 -10.92
C ASP A 68 3.24 -4.75 -11.57
N ASP A 69 3.72 -4.16 -12.67
CA ASP A 69 4.93 -4.62 -13.36
C ASP A 69 6.19 -4.52 -12.46
N GLU A 70 6.29 -3.46 -11.64
CA GLU A 70 7.38 -3.27 -10.69
C GLU A 70 7.33 -4.34 -9.59
N PHE A 71 6.14 -4.62 -9.06
CA PHE A 71 5.92 -5.69 -8.08
C PHE A 71 6.31 -7.06 -8.65
N ARG A 72 5.87 -7.39 -9.87
CA ARG A 72 6.22 -8.66 -10.53
C ARG A 72 7.72 -8.78 -10.78
N ALA A 73 8.42 -7.68 -11.00
CA ALA A 73 9.88 -7.69 -11.12
C ALA A 73 10.55 -8.04 -9.78
N LEU A 74 10.04 -7.54 -8.65
CA LEU A 74 10.52 -7.89 -7.31
C LEU A 74 10.27 -9.37 -6.98
N GLU A 75 9.06 -9.88 -7.25
CA GLU A 75 8.76 -11.31 -7.08
C GLU A 75 9.73 -12.20 -7.88
N LYS A 76 9.95 -11.84 -9.16
CA LYS A 76 10.87 -12.59 -10.00
C LYS A 76 12.31 -12.58 -9.49
N ARG A 77 12.76 -11.45 -8.90
CA ARG A 77 14.08 -11.39 -8.24
C ARG A 77 14.14 -12.33 -7.04
N LEU A 78 13.08 -12.37 -6.23
CA LEU A 78 12.98 -13.25 -5.07
C LEU A 78 12.99 -14.73 -5.50
N ASP A 79 12.26 -15.06 -6.57
CA ASP A 79 12.20 -16.43 -7.11
C ASP A 79 13.53 -16.93 -7.68
N ALA A 80 14.43 -16.03 -8.04
CA ALA A 80 15.73 -16.37 -8.61
C ALA A 80 16.78 -16.77 -7.56
N PHE A 81 16.50 -16.68 -6.26
CA PHE A 81 17.42 -17.11 -5.21
C PHE A 81 17.45 -18.62 -5.08
N GLU A 82 18.67 -19.20 -5.03
CA GLU A 82 18.93 -20.60 -4.74
C GLU A 82 19.32 -20.76 -3.26
N ILE A 83 18.33 -20.94 -2.38
CA ILE A 83 18.50 -20.89 -0.93
C ILE A 83 18.86 -22.22 -0.27
N ASP A 84 18.80 -23.34 -0.99
CA ASP A 84 18.95 -24.69 -0.41
C ASP A 84 20.27 -24.91 0.34
N ASN A 85 21.31 -24.19 -0.07
CA ASN A 85 22.65 -24.29 0.54
C ASN A 85 22.94 -23.16 1.54
N TRP A 86 21.97 -22.30 1.82
CA TRP A 86 22.14 -21.22 2.78
C TRP A 86 22.06 -21.74 4.23
N PRO A 87 22.67 -21.04 5.20
CA PRO A 87 22.39 -21.25 6.61
C PRO A 87 20.91 -21.14 6.92
N ILE A 88 20.38 -21.97 7.83
CA ILE A 88 18.94 -21.95 8.18
C ILE A 88 18.40 -20.56 8.54
N PRO A 89 19.09 -19.71 9.34
CA PRO A 89 18.58 -18.36 9.61
C PRO A 89 18.36 -17.53 8.34
N GLU A 90 19.27 -17.60 7.38
CA GLU A 90 19.16 -16.86 6.10
C GLU A 90 18.03 -17.41 5.21
N GLN A 91 17.78 -18.73 5.24
CA GLN A 91 16.61 -19.33 4.59
C GLN A 91 15.30 -18.81 5.22
N VAL A 92 15.25 -18.71 6.56
CA VAL A 92 14.06 -18.16 7.27
C VAL A 92 13.78 -16.73 6.83
N ASP A 93 14.81 -15.88 6.73
CA ASP A 93 14.64 -14.51 6.28
C ASP A 93 14.07 -14.43 4.84
N TRP A 94 14.53 -15.34 3.94
CA TRP A 94 13.96 -15.42 2.60
C TRP A 94 12.47 -15.79 2.63
N TYR A 95 12.06 -16.76 3.48
CA TYR A 95 10.65 -17.12 3.64
C TYR A 95 9.83 -15.98 4.23
N LEU A 96 10.38 -15.17 5.14
CA LEU A 96 9.70 -14.00 5.68
C LEU A 96 9.46 -12.93 4.60
N VAL A 97 10.47 -12.62 3.79
CA VAL A 97 10.32 -11.71 2.64
C VAL A 97 9.27 -12.24 1.65
N ARG A 98 9.29 -13.56 1.37
CA ARG A 98 8.30 -14.22 0.52
C ARG A 98 6.90 -14.08 1.10
N ALA A 99 6.72 -14.29 2.38
CA ALA A 99 5.42 -14.19 3.05
C ALA A 99 4.85 -12.77 2.99
N GLU A 100 5.69 -11.74 3.19
CA GLU A 100 5.28 -10.34 3.06
C GLU A 100 4.84 -10.01 1.62
N MET A 101 5.62 -10.39 0.61
CA MET A 101 5.26 -10.16 -0.79
C MET A 101 4.00 -10.93 -1.19
N ASN A 102 3.83 -12.17 -0.72
CA ASN A 102 2.59 -12.94 -0.89
C ASN A 102 1.39 -12.24 -0.25
N GLY A 103 1.56 -11.64 0.94
CA GLY A 103 0.53 -10.86 1.62
C GLY A 103 0.11 -9.63 0.80
N TYR A 104 1.07 -8.92 0.23
CA TYR A 104 0.80 -7.80 -0.67
C TYR A 104 0.01 -8.24 -1.90
N ASP A 105 0.47 -9.28 -2.62
CA ASP A 105 -0.24 -9.83 -3.78
C ASP A 105 -1.67 -10.27 -3.42
N PHE A 106 -1.83 -10.93 -2.28
CA PHE A 106 -3.14 -11.37 -1.79
C PHE A 106 -4.06 -10.20 -1.49
N ASN A 107 -3.54 -9.13 -0.89
CA ASN A 107 -4.29 -7.90 -0.66
C ASN A 107 -4.76 -7.27 -1.98
N GLN A 108 -3.91 -7.27 -3.02
CA GLN A 108 -4.26 -6.72 -4.34
C GLN A 108 -5.33 -7.54 -5.06
N ARG A 109 -5.25 -8.85 -5.02
CA ARG A 109 -6.12 -9.72 -5.81
C ARG A 109 -7.41 -10.13 -5.09
N ILE A 110 -7.34 -10.40 -3.80
CA ILE A 110 -8.39 -11.06 -3.04
C ILE A 110 -9.02 -10.14 -2.00
N LEU A 111 -8.25 -9.65 -1.04
CA LEU A 111 -8.80 -8.88 0.08
C LEU A 111 -9.34 -7.53 -0.39
N LYS A 112 -8.55 -6.79 -1.16
CA LYS A 112 -8.86 -5.43 -1.64
C LYS A 112 -9.39 -4.55 -0.51
N PRO A 113 -8.64 -4.42 0.62
CA PRO A 113 -9.15 -3.76 1.81
C PRO A 113 -9.56 -2.32 1.53
N TRP A 114 -8.79 -1.59 0.73
CA TRP A 114 -9.10 -0.22 0.31
C TRP A 114 -10.46 -0.08 -0.41
N ALA A 115 -10.98 -1.16 -1.03
CA ALA A 115 -12.24 -1.14 -1.76
C ALA A 115 -13.40 -1.78 -0.99
N ARG A 116 -13.11 -2.66 -0.02
CA ARG A 116 -14.13 -3.47 0.64
C ARG A 116 -14.35 -3.14 2.11
N ASP A 117 -13.33 -2.60 2.78
CA ASP A 117 -13.32 -2.42 4.22
C ASP A 117 -13.16 -0.96 4.63
N PRO A 118 -14.20 -0.30 5.13
CA PRO A 118 -14.05 1.06 5.63
C PRO A 118 -13.05 1.20 6.78
N ALA A 119 -12.85 0.16 7.61
CA ALA A 119 -11.87 0.17 8.68
C ALA A 119 -10.42 0.35 8.17
N PHE A 120 -10.14 0.00 6.91
CA PHE A 120 -8.85 0.26 6.27
C PHE A 120 -8.46 1.74 6.30
N TYR A 121 -9.42 2.65 6.36
CA TYR A 121 -9.19 4.10 6.37
C TYR A 121 -9.10 4.69 7.78
N LYS A 122 -9.14 3.86 8.83
CA LYS A 122 -8.85 4.33 10.17
C LYS A 122 -7.36 4.64 10.31
N THR A 123 -7.04 5.87 10.70
CA THR A 123 -5.66 6.38 10.84
C THR A 123 -5.26 6.64 12.27
N VAL A 124 -6.21 6.98 13.15
CA VAL A 124 -5.93 7.40 14.53
C VAL A 124 -5.96 6.20 15.48
N TRP A 125 -4.86 6.03 16.22
CA TRP A 125 -4.67 4.94 17.17
C TRP A 125 -4.23 5.47 18.53
N THR A 126 -4.99 5.14 19.57
CA THR A 126 -4.74 5.54 20.96
C THR A 126 -3.92 4.52 21.74
N TYR A 127 -3.70 3.34 21.19
CA TYR A 127 -2.91 2.25 21.76
C TYR A 127 -2.10 1.53 20.68
N ARG A 128 -1.03 0.87 21.10
CA ARG A 128 -0.17 0.09 20.21
C ARG A 128 -0.88 -1.17 19.73
N SER A 129 -0.84 -1.44 18.43
CA SER A 129 -1.27 -2.73 17.89
C SER A 129 -0.32 -3.84 18.33
N ASP A 130 -0.85 -5.00 18.62
CA ASP A 130 -0.11 -6.25 18.86
C ASP A 130 -0.10 -7.17 17.63
N VAL A 131 -0.77 -6.78 16.55
CA VAL A 131 -0.77 -7.51 15.29
C VAL A 131 0.54 -7.27 14.54
N PRO A 132 1.29 -8.32 14.18
CA PRO A 132 2.48 -8.20 13.36
C PRO A 132 2.20 -7.54 12.00
N ALA A 133 3.14 -6.76 11.49
CA ALA A 133 2.94 -5.97 10.26
C ALA A 133 2.59 -6.83 9.03
N HIS A 134 3.05 -8.08 8.98
CA HIS A 134 2.76 -9.00 7.87
C HIS A 134 1.39 -9.70 7.96
N GLU A 135 0.68 -9.59 9.08
CA GLU A 135 -0.62 -10.24 9.28
C GLU A 135 -1.81 -9.42 8.80
N GLY A 136 -1.57 -8.21 8.30
CA GLY A 136 -2.62 -7.34 7.82
C GLY A 136 -2.22 -6.49 6.63
N PRO A 137 -3.18 -5.80 6.01
CA PRO A 137 -2.88 -4.84 4.96
C PRO A 137 -1.98 -3.74 5.52
N THR A 138 -0.85 -3.49 4.87
CA THR A 138 0.04 -2.40 5.27
C THR A 138 -0.67 -1.06 5.09
N HIS A 139 -0.71 -0.27 6.15
CA HIS A 139 -1.31 1.06 6.16
C HIS A 139 -0.24 2.11 6.45
N HIS A 140 -0.10 3.07 5.54
CA HIS A 140 0.97 4.08 5.59
C HIS A 140 0.50 5.45 6.09
N ALA A 141 -0.75 5.56 6.60
CA ALA A 141 -1.29 6.79 7.16
C ALA A 141 -1.67 6.55 8.63
N LEU A 142 -0.68 6.55 9.51
CA LEU A 142 -0.86 6.27 10.92
C LEU A 142 -0.65 7.54 11.76
N VAL A 143 -1.59 7.84 12.64
CA VAL A 143 -1.49 8.85 13.70
C VAL A 143 -1.51 8.11 15.03
N GLU A 144 -0.33 7.84 15.56
CA GLU A 144 -0.15 7.02 16.76
C GLU A 144 -0.18 7.88 18.03
N LEU A 145 -1.37 8.27 18.49
CA LEU A 145 -1.55 9.17 19.64
C LEU A 145 -0.92 8.63 20.93
N TRP A 146 -0.78 7.32 21.06
CA TRP A 146 -0.10 6.68 22.20
C TRP A 146 1.39 7.01 22.30
N THR A 147 2.00 7.57 21.23
CA THR A 147 3.41 8.01 21.22
C THR A 147 3.59 9.45 21.70
N TYR A 148 2.50 10.17 21.94
CA TYR A 148 2.53 11.58 22.36
C TYR A 148 2.37 11.73 23.86
N GLU A 149 3.17 12.61 24.46
CA GLU A 149 3.07 13.02 25.87
C GLU A 149 2.35 14.37 25.96
N PHE A 150 1.31 14.45 26.79
CA PHE A 150 0.56 15.69 27.00
C PHE A 150 0.95 16.35 28.34
N PRO A 151 1.10 17.70 28.40
CA PRO A 151 0.90 18.66 27.31
C PRO A 151 1.99 18.60 26.25
N LEU A 152 1.61 18.83 24.98
CA LEU A 152 2.52 18.78 23.85
C LEU A 152 3.55 19.92 23.91
N ASN A 153 4.82 19.62 23.61
CA ASN A 153 5.80 20.65 23.28
C ASN A 153 5.61 21.13 21.81
N ALA A 154 6.31 22.17 21.41
CA ALA A 154 6.15 22.78 20.09
C ALA A 154 6.47 21.82 18.93
N GLU A 155 7.51 21.00 19.05
CA GLU A 155 7.92 20.02 18.04
C GLU A 155 6.88 18.92 17.89
N ALA A 156 6.39 18.37 19.00
CA ALA A 156 5.34 17.37 19.01
C ALA A 156 4.03 17.91 18.42
N ALA A 157 3.68 19.16 18.71
CA ALA A 157 2.51 19.82 18.15
C ALA A 157 2.63 20.05 16.63
N GLU A 158 3.80 20.40 16.12
CA GLU A 158 4.05 20.55 14.69
C GLU A 158 3.99 19.19 13.98
N ARG A 159 4.63 18.15 14.53
CA ARG A 159 4.56 16.78 13.99
C ARG A 159 3.12 16.28 13.93
N LEU A 160 2.37 16.40 15.02
CA LEU A 160 0.96 15.96 15.05
C LEU A 160 0.10 16.73 14.05
N THR A 161 0.36 18.03 13.86
CA THR A 161 -0.32 18.83 12.83
C THR A 161 -0.10 18.24 11.43
N GLY A 162 1.13 17.86 11.12
CA GLY A 162 1.47 17.24 9.84
C GLY A 162 0.83 15.85 9.65
N GLU A 163 0.82 15.03 10.70
CA GLU A 163 0.19 13.71 10.65
C GLU A 163 -1.33 13.80 10.46
N LEU A 164 -2.00 14.71 11.16
CA LEU A 164 -3.45 14.93 11.03
C LEU A 164 -3.85 15.47 9.66
N ALA A 165 -2.99 16.23 8.99
CA ALA A 165 -3.29 16.78 7.67
C ALA A 165 -3.53 15.71 6.58
N ILE A 166 -3.15 14.46 6.83
CA ILE A 166 -3.37 13.31 5.94
C ILE A 166 -4.85 12.88 5.95
N ILE A 167 -5.58 13.11 7.04
CA ILE A 167 -6.93 12.56 7.26
C ILE A 167 -7.96 13.09 6.24
N PRO A 168 -8.13 14.39 6.02
CA PRO A 168 -9.15 14.89 5.10
C PRO A 168 -9.02 14.36 3.67
N PRO A 169 -7.84 14.40 3.01
CA PRO A 169 -7.70 13.83 1.67
C PRO A 169 -7.90 12.31 1.66
N LEU A 170 -7.48 11.58 2.70
CA LEU A 170 -7.68 10.15 2.80
C LEU A 170 -9.18 9.77 2.94
N MET A 171 -9.95 10.51 3.74
CA MET A 171 -11.41 10.30 3.86
C MET A 171 -12.14 10.60 2.53
N THR A 172 -11.65 11.57 1.78
CA THR A 172 -12.15 11.86 0.42
C THR A 172 -11.86 10.70 -0.52
N GLN A 173 -10.64 10.17 -0.48
CA GLN A 173 -10.21 9.02 -1.27
C GLN A 173 -11.01 7.76 -0.91
N ALA A 174 -11.31 7.54 0.39
CA ALA A 174 -12.12 6.43 0.87
C ALA A 174 -13.49 6.36 0.18
N ARG A 175 -14.19 7.49 0.03
CA ARG A 175 -15.49 7.55 -0.66
C ARG A 175 -15.41 7.11 -2.12
N ALA A 176 -14.32 7.43 -2.80
CA ALA A 176 -14.11 7.04 -4.20
C ALA A 176 -13.73 5.56 -4.34
N ASN A 177 -12.96 5.03 -3.40
CA ASN A 177 -12.42 3.68 -3.47
C ASN A 177 -13.36 2.60 -2.93
N LEU A 178 -14.18 2.88 -1.92
CA LEU A 178 -15.07 1.92 -1.23
C LEU A 178 -16.27 1.53 -2.09
N THR A 179 -16.00 0.73 -3.12
CA THR A 179 -16.99 0.22 -4.08
C THR A 179 -17.42 -1.22 -3.81
N GLY A 180 -16.73 -1.91 -2.91
CA GLY A 180 -16.95 -3.32 -2.63
C GLY A 180 -18.24 -3.59 -1.85
N ASN A 181 -18.84 -4.75 -2.11
CA ASN A 181 -20.05 -5.21 -1.43
C ASN A 181 -19.69 -6.26 -0.37
N ALA A 182 -19.44 -5.83 0.88
CA ALA A 182 -18.96 -6.67 1.99
C ALA A 182 -19.64 -6.23 3.31
N ARG A 183 -20.81 -6.80 3.59
CA ARG A 183 -21.74 -6.34 4.64
C ARG A 183 -21.10 -6.23 6.03
N GLU A 184 -20.47 -7.29 6.51
CA GLU A 184 -19.91 -7.34 7.87
C GLU A 184 -18.69 -6.41 8.03
N LEU A 185 -17.86 -6.27 6.98
CA LEU A 185 -16.76 -5.31 6.96
C LEU A 185 -17.28 -3.86 7.03
N TRP A 186 -18.39 -3.55 6.33
CA TRP A 186 -18.99 -2.23 6.40
C TRP A 186 -19.56 -1.93 7.79
N ILE A 187 -20.25 -2.89 8.43
CA ILE A 187 -20.77 -2.72 9.80
C ILE A 187 -19.64 -2.46 10.80
N ALA A 188 -18.57 -3.27 10.73
CA ALA A 188 -17.40 -3.10 11.58
C ALA A 188 -16.68 -1.78 11.29
N GLY A 189 -16.44 -1.48 10.01
CA GLY A 189 -15.73 -0.29 9.59
C GLY A 189 -16.44 1.02 9.94
N ILE A 190 -17.77 1.09 9.85
CA ILE A 190 -18.54 2.26 10.34
C ILE A 190 -18.25 2.50 11.81
N ARG A 191 -18.28 1.44 12.64
CA ARG A 191 -17.95 1.54 14.06
C ARG A 191 -16.53 2.07 14.26
N ASP A 192 -15.57 1.56 13.52
CA ASP A 192 -14.16 1.90 13.68
C ASP A 192 -13.86 3.34 13.22
N ILE A 193 -14.50 3.82 12.17
CA ILE A 193 -14.40 5.23 11.75
C ILE A 193 -15.11 6.17 12.76
N ARG A 194 -16.24 5.76 13.35
CA ARG A 194 -16.86 6.53 14.47
C ARG A 194 -15.93 6.61 15.70
N THR A 195 -15.22 5.53 16.01
CA THR A 195 -14.23 5.55 17.09
C THR A 195 -13.13 6.56 16.80
N GLN A 196 -12.66 6.66 15.56
CA GLN A 196 -11.69 7.68 15.18
C GLN A 196 -12.21 9.11 15.42
N SER A 197 -13.47 9.39 15.09
CA SER A 197 -14.06 10.70 15.37
C SER A 197 -14.09 11.00 16.87
N ALA A 198 -14.45 10.01 17.70
CA ALA A 198 -14.43 10.16 19.15
C ALA A 198 -13.00 10.38 19.68
N ASP A 199 -12.02 9.61 19.21
CA ASP A 199 -10.61 9.75 19.59
C ASP A 199 -10.06 11.14 19.24
N LEU A 200 -10.43 11.70 18.08
CA LEU A 200 -10.08 13.05 17.67
C LEU A 200 -10.73 14.13 18.53
N ALA A 201 -11.98 13.91 18.96
CA ALA A 201 -12.66 14.82 19.90
C ALA A 201 -12.01 14.81 21.28
N GLU A 202 -11.59 13.63 21.77
CA GLU A 202 -10.82 13.51 23.00
C GLU A 202 -9.42 14.17 22.87
N LEU A 203 -8.76 14.01 21.73
CA LEU A 203 -7.50 14.70 21.45
C LEU A 203 -7.67 16.22 21.54
N LYS A 204 -8.75 16.77 20.98
CA LYS A 204 -9.04 18.21 21.05
C LYS A 204 -9.15 18.70 22.49
N LEU A 205 -9.77 17.92 23.37
CA LEU A 205 -9.85 18.23 24.80
C LEU A 205 -8.49 18.12 25.50
N ALA A 206 -7.69 17.11 25.14
CA ALA A 206 -6.38 16.87 25.75
C ALA A 206 -5.34 17.95 25.40
N VAL A 207 -5.36 18.47 24.18
CA VAL A 207 -4.43 19.56 23.77
C VAL A 207 -4.81 20.92 24.38
N GLY A 208 -6.08 21.15 24.65
CA GLY A 208 -6.61 22.41 25.20
C GLY A 208 -6.44 23.58 24.22
N ASP A 209 -6.80 24.79 24.70
CA ASP A 209 -6.81 26.00 23.86
C ASP A 209 -5.43 26.71 23.76
N SER A 210 -4.40 26.22 24.44
CA SER A 210 -3.08 26.87 24.52
C SER A 210 -2.11 26.46 23.41
N VAL A 211 -2.49 25.50 22.57
CA VAL A 211 -1.68 25.03 21.43
C VAL A 211 -1.82 25.94 20.22
N SER A 212 -1.03 25.66 19.17
CA SER A 212 -1.08 26.46 17.93
C SER A 212 -2.46 26.38 17.25
N LYS A 213 -2.86 27.46 16.60
CA LYS A 213 -4.11 27.48 15.81
C LYS A 213 -4.06 26.46 14.66
N SER A 214 -2.87 26.20 14.11
CA SER A 214 -2.70 25.20 13.05
C SER A 214 -3.05 23.79 13.54
N LEU A 215 -2.65 23.40 14.76
CA LEU A 215 -3.02 22.12 15.33
C LEU A 215 -4.53 22.02 15.59
N LEU A 216 -5.13 23.07 16.19
CA LEU A 216 -6.59 23.08 16.42
C LEU A 216 -7.36 22.95 15.11
N ASN A 217 -6.95 23.67 14.06
CA ASN A 217 -7.58 23.57 12.74
C ASN A 217 -7.42 22.16 12.15
N ALA A 218 -6.21 21.57 12.23
CA ALA A 218 -5.97 20.22 11.71
C ALA A 218 -6.83 19.17 12.43
N ILE A 219 -7.03 19.31 13.75
CA ILE A 219 -7.93 18.43 14.51
C ILE A 219 -9.39 18.63 14.03
N ASP A 220 -9.84 19.88 13.90
CA ASP A 220 -11.21 20.18 13.48
C ASP A 220 -11.51 19.70 12.07
N GLU A 221 -10.59 19.91 11.12
CA GLU A 221 -10.70 19.41 9.74
C GLU A 221 -10.72 17.87 9.71
N SER A 222 -9.93 17.21 10.55
CA SER A 222 -9.91 15.77 10.67
C SER A 222 -11.22 15.21 11.23
N ILE A 223 -11.79 15.85 12.26
CA ILE A 223 -13.10 15.49 12.82
C ILE A 223 -14.18 15.63 11.74
N VAL A 224 -14.25 16.78 11.07
CA VAL A 224 -15.24 17.04 10.04
C VAL A 224 -15.16 16.02 8.91
N ALA A 225 -13.96 15.75 8.39
CA ALA A 225 -13.77 14.79 7.30
C ALA A 225 -14.14 13.36 7.73
N THR A 226 -13.82 12.97 8.96
CA THR A 226 -14.18 11.67 9.52
C THR A 226 -15.69 11.53 9.70
N ASP A 227 -16.36 12.53 10.27
CA ASP A 227 -17.81 12.53 10.48
C ASP A 227 -18.59 12.50 9.15
N GLU A 228 -18.12 13.25 8.17
CA GLU A 228 -18.70 13.21 6.83
C GLU A 228 -18.54 11.85 6.15
N LEU A 229 -17.40 11.15 6.37
CA LEU A 229 -17.24 9.78 5.89
C LEU A 229 -18.21 8.84 6.61
N VAL A 230 -18.37 8.95 7.94
CA VAL A 230 -19.34 8.15 8.70
C VAL A 230 -20.75 8.31 8.14
N VAL A 231 -21.21 9.55 7.95
CA VAL A 231 -22.56 9.83 7.41
C VAL A 231 -22.75 9.18 6.02
N TRP A 232 -21.73 9.28 5.17
CA TRP A 232 -21.77 8.65 3.84
C TRP A 232 -21.81 7.12 3.94
N LEU A 233 -20.96 6.51 4.79
CA LEU A 233 -20.92 5.06 4.99
C LEU A 233 -22.27 4.53 5.49
N GLU A 234 -22.93 5.24 6.43
CA GLU A 234 -24.24 4.87 6.95
C GLU A 234 -25.32 4.94 5.87
N GLY A 235 -25.27 5.95 5.01
CA GLY A 235 -26.18 6.07 3.87
C GLY A 235 -26.06 4.95 2.85
N GLU A 236 -24.86 4.39 2.69
CA GLU A 236 -24.58 3.31 1.76
C GLU A 236 -24.76 1.89 2.36
N ALA A 237 -24.80 1.77 3.71
CA ALA A 237 -24.72 0.49 4.41
C ALA A 237 -25.81 -0.52 4.01
N GLU A 238 -27.05 -0.05 3.80
CA GLU A 238 -28.17 -0.92 3.42
C GLU A 238 -27.96 -1.58 2.05
N SER A 239 -27.18 -0.94 1.15
CA SER A 239 -26.87 -1.48 -0.17
C SER A 239 -25.79 -2.57 -0.11
N ARG A 240 -25.03 -2.67 0.98
CA ARG A 240 -23.91 -3.59 1.15
C ARG A 240 -24.40 -4.91 1.75
N THR A 241 -24.80 -5.84 0.89
CA THR A 241 -25.44 -7.11 1.27
C THR A 241 -24.58 -8.34 0.98
N GLY A 242 -23.44 -8.15 0.29
CA GLY A 242 -22.57 -9.24 -0.13
C GLY A 242 -21.72 -9.83 0.99
N PRO A 243 -21.07 -10.98 0.73
CA PRO A 243 -20.24 -11.65 1.72
C PRO A 243 -18.95 -10.87 2.00
N SER A 244 -18.55 -10.84 3.27
CA SER A 244 -17.27 -10.25 3.71
C SER A 244 -16.13 -11.25 3.67
N GLY A 245 -16.42 -12.54 3.81
CA GLY A 245 -15.43 -13.61 3.76
C GLY A 245 -14.77 -13.74 2.38
N ILE A 246 -13.60 -14.37 2.37
CA ILE A 246 -12.78 -14.59 1.17
C ILE A 246 -12.91 -16.00 0.60
N GLY A 247 -13.63 -16.90 1.29
CA GLY A 247 -13.78 -18.32 0.93
C GLY A 247 -12.64 -19.19 1.46
N LYS A 248 -12.95 -20.49 1.57
CA LYS A 248 -12.08 -21.49 2.23
C LYS A 248 -10.76 -21.70 1.51
N ASP A 249 -10.78 -21.77 0.18
CA ASP A 249 -9.57 -21.99 -0.61
C ASP A 249 -8.58 -20.82 -0.48
N ASN A 250 -9.11 -19.59 -0.55
CA ASN A 250 -8.29 -18.39 -0.35
C ASN A 250 -7.75 -18.30 1.09
N TYR A 251 -8.57 -18.68 2.09
CA TYR A 251 -8.12 -18.71 3.47
C TYR A 251 -7.02 -19.74 3.71
N THR A 252 -7.17 -20.97 3.18
CA THR A 252 -6.14 -22.00 3.21
C THR A 252 -4.85 -21.51 2.55
N TRP A 253 -4.96 -20.88 1.37
CA TRP A 253 -3.80 -20.33 0.69
C TRP A 253 -3.09 -19.26 1.56
N TYR A 254 -3.86 -18.37 2.18
CA TYR A 254 -3.33 -17.31 3.05
C TYR A 254 -2.60 -17.89 4.28
N LEU A 255 -3.19 -18.87 4.95
CA LEU A 255 -2.54 -19.58 6.06
C LEU A 255 -1.18 -20.13 5.65
N GLN A 256 -1.12 -20.84 4.52
CA GLN A 256 0.08 -21.54 4.08
C GLN A 256 1.15 -20.62 3.51
N ASN A 257 0.79 -19.53 2.84
CA ASN A 257 1.71 -18.71 2.07
C ASN A 257 2.02 -17.34 2.68
N VAL A 258 1.17 -16.86 3.59
CA VAL A 258 1.38 -15.59 4.30
C VAL A 258 1.69 -15.82 5.76
N HIS A 259 0.89 -16.61 6.46
CA HIS A 259 1.15 -16.98 7.86
C HIS A 259 2.19 -18.10 8.02
N MET A 260 2.54 -18.78 6.92
CA MET A 260 3.46 -19.93 6.90
C MET A 260 3.02 -21.09 7.84
N VAL A 261 1.71 -21.21 8.06
CA VAL A 261 1.10 -22.29 8.82
C VAL A 261 0.72 -23.41 7.84
N PRO A 262 1.35 -24.59 7.89
CA PRO A 262 1.16 -25.67 6.91
C PRO A 262 -0.14 -26.46 7.17
N MET A 263 -1.26 -25.75 7.36
CA MET A 263 -2.58 -26.33 7.64
C MET A 263 -3.60 -25.84 6.62
N THR A 264 -4.63 -26.63 6.40
CA THR A 264 -5.84 -26.22 5.72
C THR A 264 -6.80 -25.58 6.73
N TRP A 265 -7.84 -24.89 6.24
CA TRP A 265 -8.86 -24.33 7.11
C TRP A 265 -9.59 -25.41 7.92
N GLU A 266 -9.78 -26.62 7.34
CA GLU A 266 -10.40 -27.76 8.03
C GLU A 266 -9.57 -28.25 9.21
N GLU A 267 -8.24 -28.29 9.04
CA GLU A 267 -7.30 -28.73 10.07
C GLU A 267 -7.17 -27.71 11.20
N GLU A 268 -7.31 -26.43 10.88
CA GLU A 268 -7.23 -25.35 11.88
C GLU A 268 -8.45 -25.34 12.82
N VAL A 269 -9.66 -25.67 12.35
CA VAL A 269 -10.89 -25.63 13.15
C VAL A 269 -11.24 -26.96 13.83
N THR A 270 -10.39 -28.00 13.68
CA THR A 270 -10.59 -29.30 14.29
C THR A 270 -9.79 -29.44 15.56
#